data_a141619e04b307c97aa9cd5cd6ee80cc
#
_entry.id   a141619e04b307c97aa9cd5cd6ee80cc
#
_cell.length_a   1.000
_cell.length_b   1.000
_cell.length_c   1.000
_cell.angle_alpha   90.00
_cell.angle_beta   90.00
_cell.angle_gamma   90.00
#
_symmetry.space_group_name_H-M   'P 1'
#
loop_
_entity.id
_entity.type
_entity.pdbx_description
1 polymer ?
#
loop_
_entity_poly.entity_id
_entity_poly.type
_entity_poly.pdbx_seq_one_letter_code
_entity_poly.pdbx_strand_id
1 'polypeptide(L)'
;MANDADKSEAESTSLAPLGREEYVEQAHFFRALGERLRENVPMQEVLGMIREEVLATAKLPMAIDFLLAELKHAGILGSAMARLEHYFTPFQVFVVQESEDERRRFDLRVGLEVLRREAEYRAESPTRQGLFLYQFEALCRNRLRYDRGLEAVARDPGFDATWSDWIRTVRRQIGMVDLADLIYVHSAYYQKLSGERGRAGASSPPVSPDEPKDSGAEDGPARYAREARGFVLFGEREGRIALANRRKDPLFLFSSLHRQLGYPEVPRPQVVEVEQALLPQLARRMEQLEARLKLVEEEQRGGIDLTRFYQRPDQELPPSSE
;
A
#
# COMPACT_ATOMS: atom_id res chain seq x y z
N MET A 1 -7.51 46.48 26.99
CA MET A 1 -7.39 45.13 27.61
C MET A 1 -8.53 44.26 27.10
N ALA A 2 -8.44 43.81 25.87
CA ALA A 2 -9.33 42.81 25.28
C ALA A 2 -8.69 42.40 23.93
N ASN A 3 -7.75 41.49 23.91
CA ASN A 3 -7.25 40.89 22.66
C ASN A 3 -6.28 39.69 22.86
N ASP A 4 -6.30 39.00 24.01
CA ASP A 4 -5.44 37.85 24.26
C ASP A 4 -6.20 36.52 24.45
N ALA A 5 -7.51 36.50 24.28
CA ALA A 5 -8.32 35.28 24.43
C ALA A 5 -8.60 34.53 23.12
N ASP A 6 -8.23 35.09 21.94
CA ASP A 6 -8.60 34.52 20.62
C ASP A 6 -7.42 33.86 19.87
N LYS A 7 -6.31 33.61 20.58
CA LYS A 7 -5.13 32.92 19.99
C LYS A 7 -4.89 31.51 20.48
N SER A 8 -5.79 30.98 21.35
CA SER A 8 -5.60 29.66 21.98
C SER A 8 -6.41 28.52 21.33
N GLU A 9 -7.27 28.81 20.33
CA GLU A 9 -8.13 27.76 19.71
C GLU A 9 -7.64 27.24 18.33
N ALA A 10 -6.45 27.61 17.91
CA ALA A 10 -5.77 26.99 16.78
C ALA A 10 -4.86 25.80 17.20
N GLU A 11 -5.14 25.19 18.35
CA GLU A 11 -4.54 23.89 18.69
C GLU A 11 -5.15 22.86 17.74
N SER A 12 -4.28 22.37 16.85
CA SER A 12 -4.47 21.20 15.98
C SER A 12 -5.36 20.18 16.69
N THR A 13 -6.59 20.01 16.20
CA THR A 13 -7.46 18.91 16.58
C THR A 13 -6.79 17.63 16.07
N SER A 14 -5.87 17.09 16.85
CA SER A 14 -5.32 15.76 16.62
C SER A 14 -6.49 14.80 16.69
N LEU A 15 -6.91 14.27 15.54
CA LEU A 15 -7.97 13.29 15.45
C LEU A 15 -7.57 12.10 16.31
N ALA A 16 -8.38 11.78 17.32
CA ALA A 16 -8.14 10.63 18.16
C ALA A 16 -8.29 9.33 17.35
N PRO A 17 -7.45 8.32 17.57
CA PRO A 17 -7.63 7.01 16.93
C PRO A 17 -8.99 6.41 17.29
N LEU A 18 -9.56 5.64 16.38
CA LEU A 18 -10.82 4.92 16.60
C LEU A 18 -10.68 3.86 17.69
N GLY A 19 -11.79 3.45 18.28
CA GLY A 19 -11.85 2.32 19.19
C GLY A 19 -11.61 0.99 18.46
N ARG A 20 -11.26 -0.05 19.23
CA ARG A 20 -11.01 -1.41 18.72
C ARG A 20 -12.18 -1.93 17.86
N GLU A 21 -13.40 -1.73 18.32
CA GLU A 21 -14.62 -2.22 17.66
C GLU A 21 -14.77 -1.61 16.26
N GLU A 22 -14.50 -0.31 16.11
CA GLU A 22 -14.55 0.37 14.82
C GLU A 22 -13.48 -0.14 13.85
N TYR A 23 -12.29 -0.49 14.33
CA TYR A 23 -11.26 -1.10 13.46
C TYR A 23 -11.63 -2.52 13.03
N VAL A 24 -12.32 -3.30 13.88
CA VAL A 24 -12.86 -4.62 13.50
C VAL A 24 -13.90 -4.45 12.38
N GLU A 25 -14.80 -3.49 12.52
CA GLU A 25 -15.80 -3.18 11.49
C GLU A 25 -15.16 -2.64 10.20
N GLN A 26 -14.12 -1.81 10.30
CA GLN A 26 -13.35 -1.37 9.13
C GLN A 26 -12.68 -2.55 8.41
N ALA A 27 -12.11 -3.48 9.15
CA ALA A 27 -11.49 -4.67 8.56
C ALA A 27 -12.53 -5.52 7.81
N HIS A 28 -13.71 -5.71 8.41
CA HIS A 28 -14.84 -6.36 7.74
C HIS A 28 -15.26 -5.62 6.47
N PHE A 29 -15.41 -4.29 6.55
CA PHE A 29 -15.75 -3.44 5.42
C PHE A 29 -14.78 -3.60 4.25
N PHE A 30 -13.47 -3.48 4.48
CA PHE A 30 -12.47 -3.61 3.43
C PHE A 30 -12.44 -5.03 2.84
N ARG A 31 -12.64 -6.06 3.67
CA ARG A 31 -12.74 -7.45 3.21
C ARG A 31 -13.94 -7.65 2.31
N ALA A 32 -15.15 -7.31 2.79
CA ALA A 32 -16.39 -7.49 2.06
C ALA A 32 -16.41 -6.71 0.74
N LEU A 33 -15.84 -5.50 0.75
CA LEU A 33 -15.69 -4.69 -0.47
C LEU A 33 -14.75 -5.38 -1.47
N GLY A 34 -13.59 -5.88 -1.02
CA GLY A 34 -12.63 -6.58 -1.88
C GLY A 34 -13.15 -7.90 -2.45
N GLU A 35 -13.94 -8.66 -1.70
CA GLU A 35 -14.54 -9.91 -2.15
C GLU A 35 -15.59 -9.67 -3.23
N ARG A 36 -16.52 -8.73 -3.02
CA ARG A 36 -17.64 -8.45 -3.95
C ARG A 36 -17.21 -7.73 -5.22
N LEU A 37 -16.15 -6.94 -5.17
CA LEU A 37 -15.59 -6.34 -6.39
C LEU A 37 -15.03 -7.40 -7.38
N ARG A 38 -14.74 -8.61 -6.91
CA ARG A 38 -14.36 -9.73 -7.80
C ARG A 38 -15.53 -10.24 -8.63
N GLU A 39 -16.75 -10.04 -8.15
CA GLU A 39 -17.98 -10.47 -8.80
C GLU A 39 -18.51 -9.45 -9.82
N ASN A 40 -17.76 -8.35 -10.07
CA ASN A 40 -18.14 -7.23 -10.95
C ASN A 40 -19.45 -6.53 -10.54
N VAL A 41 -19.79 -6.54 -9.27
CA VAL A 41 -20.95 -5.82 -8.73
C VAL A 41 -20.61 -4.32 -8.67
N PRO A 42 -21.52 -3.41 -9.04
CA PRO A 42 -21.29 -1.98 -8.94
C PRO A 42 -20.98 -1.54 -7.51
N MET A 43 -20.00 -0.66 -7.34
CA MET A 43 -19.52 -0.20 -6.02
C MET A 43 -20.66 0.29 -5.11
N GLN A 44 -21.64 1.01 -5.66
CA GLN A 44 -22.77 1.53 -4.89
C GLN A 44 -23.66 0.41 -4.33
N GLU A 45 -23.88 -0.64 -5.12
CA GLU A 45 -24.67 -1.79 -4.69
C GLU A 45 -23.92 -2.59 -3.61
N VAL A 46 -22.60 -2.78 -3.79
CA VAL A 46 -21.74 -3.41 -2.78
C VAL A 46 -21.79 -2.68 -1.46
N LEU A 47 -21.66 -1.35 -1.47
CA LEU A 47 -21.73 -0.54 -0.25
C LEU A 47 -23.11 -0.65 0.42
N GLY A 48 -24.20 -0.68 -0.37
CA GLY A 48 -25.55 -0.88 0.15
C GLY A 48 -25.70 -2.23 0.86
N MET A 49 -25.18 -3.30 0.29
CA MET A 49 -25.19 -4.63 0.92
C MET A 49 -24.37 -4.66 2.21
N ILE A 50 -23.16 -4.10 2.21
CA ILE A 50 -22.29 -4.07 3.40
C ILE A 50 -22.94 -3.26 4.52
N ARG A 51 -23.64 -2.18 4.18
CA ARG A 51 -24.33 -1.33 5.17
C ARG A 51 -25.36 -2.10 6.00
N GLU A 52 -26.03 -3.10 5.41
CA GLU A 52 -26.99 -3.97 6.11
C GLU A 52 -26.31 -5.07 6.96
N GLU A 53 -25.03 -5.37 6.69
CA GLU A 53 -24.27 -6.41 7.41
C GLU A 53 -23.52 -5.88 8.63
N VAL A 54 -23.16 -4.58 8.63
CA VAL A 54 -22.38 -3.98 9.70
C VAL A 54 -23.24 -3.67 10.93
N LEU A 55 -22.59 -3.65 12.11
CA LEU A 55 -23.27 -3.39 13.36
C LEU A 55 -23.86 -1.97 13.40
N ALA A 56 -25.14 -1.85 13.70
CA ALA A 56 -25.86 -0.58 13.77
C ALA A 56 -25.32 0.36 14.87
N THR A 57 -24.62 -0.18 15.87
CA THR A 57 -24.04 0.58 16.98
C THR A 57 -22.67 1.18 16.67
N ALA A 58 -22.03 0.74 15.56
CA ALA A 58 -20.77 1.31 15.10
C ALA A 58 -21.02 2.61 14.30
N LYS A 59 -19.94 3.39 14.10
CA LYS A 59 -19.99 4.61 13.24
C LYS A 59 -19.96 4.27 11.74
N LEU A 60 -19.58 3.06 11.40
CA LEU A 60 -19.41 2.61 10.02
C LEU A 60 -20.70 2.75 9.18
N PRO A 61 -21.92 2.40 9.64
CA PRO A 61 -23.13 2.59 8.85
C PRO A 61 -23.33 4.03 8.39
N MET A 62 -23.08 5.01 9.27
CA MET A 62 -23.17 6.43 8.94
C MET A 62 -22.09 6.83 7.91
N ALA A 63 -20.89 6.30 8.06
CA ALA A 63 -19.82 6.52 7.08
C ALA A 63 -20.19 5.95 5.70
N ILE A 64 -20.78 4.74 5.64
CA ILE A 64 -21.22 4.12 4.39
C ILE A 64 -22.36 4.93 3.75
N ASP A 65 -23.35 5.40 4.53
CA ASP A 65 -24.43 6.24 4.02
C ASP A 65 -23.87 7.54 3.37
N PHE A 66 -22.86 8.14 4.00
CA PHE A 66 -22.16 9.30 3.42
C PHE A 66 -21.39 8.93 2.14
N LEU A 67 -20.64 7.81 2.13
CA LEU A 67 -19.92 7.36 0.94
C LEU A 67 -20.87 7.08 -0.21
N LEU A 68 -22.05 6.49 0.03
CA LEU A 68 -23.10 6.26 -0.98
C LEU A 68 -23.61 7.57 -1.58
N ALA A 69 -23.83 8.58 -0.74
CA ALA A 69 -24.28 9.90 -1.20
C ALA A 69 -23.22 10.57 -2.09
N GLU A 70 -21.94 10.56 -1.66
CA GLU A 70 -20.85 11.17 -2.41
C GLU A 70 -20.54 10.43 -3.73
N LEU A 71 -20.58 9.10 -3.73
CA LEU A 71 -20.37 8.30 -4.94
C LEU A 71 -21.42 8.55 -6.03
N LYS A 72 -22.66 8.89 -5.65
CA LYS A 72 -23.70 9.29 -6.61
C LYS A 72 -23.35 10.60 -7.32
N HIS A 73 -22.60 11.49 -6.66
CA HIS A 73 -22.23 12.79 -7.21
C HIS A 73 -20.86 12.77 -7.92
N ALA A 74 -19.85 12.21 -7.30
CA ALA A 74 -18.47 12.29 -7.77
C ALA A 74 -17.94 11.01 -8.43
N GLY A 75 -18.54 9.85 -8.12
CA GLY A 75 -18.11 8.55 -8.66
C GLY A 75 -16.75 8.04 -8.15
N ILE A 76 -16.11 8.74 -7.21
CA ILE A 76 -14.72 8.48 -6.75
C ILE A 76 -14.75 8.23 -5.24
N LEU A 77 -14.35 6.99 -4.84
CA LEU A 77 -14.39 6.56 -3.45
C LEU A 77 -13.35 7.28 -2.59
N GLY A 78 -12.12 7.44 -3.07
CA GLY A 78 -11.03 8.05 -2.31
C GLY A 78 -11.29 9.51 -1.96
N SER A 79 -11.97 10.28 -2.83
CA SER A 79 -12.38 11.64 -2.51
C SER A 79 -13.50 11.69 -1.47
N ALA A 80 -14.44 10.75 -1.52
CA ALA A 80 -15.50 10.62 -0.52
C ALA A 80 -14.91 10.23 0.86
N MET A 81 -13.99 9.27 0.91
CA MET A 81 -13.28 8.90 2.13
C MET A 81 -12.48 10.07 2.72
N ALA A 82 -11.84 10.89 1.89
CA ALA A 82 -11.09 12.06 2.33
C ALA A 82 -11.92 13.09 3.10
N ARG A 83 -13.22 13.15 2.88
CA ARG A 83 -14.15 14.03 3.61
C ARG A 83 -14.58 13.48 4.97
N LEU A 84 -14.27 12.21 5.25
CA LEU A 84 -14.53 11.53 6.52
C LEU A 84 -13.23 11.38 7.34
N GLU A 85 -12.48 12.47 7.53
CA GLU A 85 -11.19 12.49 8.23
C GLU A 85 -11.27 11.93 9.66
N HIS A 86 -12.45 12.03 10.31
CA HIS A 86 -12.70 11.49 11.64
C HIS A 86 -12.90 9.96 11.65
N TYR A 87 -13.05 9.33 10.49
CA TYR A 87 -13.28 7.88 10.38
C TYR A 87 -12.18 7.17 9.60
N PHE A 88 -11.76 7.69 8.45
CA PHE A 88 -10.69 7.11 7.65
C PHE A 88 -9.37 7.85 7.86
N THR A 89 -8.30 7.10 8.10
CA THR A 89 -6.98 7.70 8.27
C THR A 89 -6.44 8.24 6.95
N PRO A 90 -5.53 9.24 6.98
CA PRO A 90 -4.89 9.75 5.77
C PRO A 90 -4.19 8.67 4.93
N PHE A 91 -3.62 7.66 5.58
CA PHE A 91 -3.01 6.53 4.89
C PHE A 91 -4.06 5.69 4.14
N GLN A 92 -5.21 5.39 4.76
CA GLN A 92 -6.29 4.64 4.12
C GLN A 92 -6.83 5.38 2.89
N VAL A 93 -7.08 6.67 3.03
CA VAL A 93 -7.49 7.54 1.92
C VAL A 93 -6.47 7.53 0.79
N PHE A 94 -5.18 7.67 1.12
CA PHE A 94 -4.09 7.67 0.14
C PHE A 94 -4.04 6.36 -0.66
N VAL A 95 -4.15 5.20 -0.01
CA VAL A 95 -4.11 3.89 -0.67
C VAL A 95 -5.26 3.74 -1.68
N VAL A 96 -6.48 4.17 -1.32
CA VAL A 96 -7.63 4.14 -2.23
C VAL A 96 -7.42 5.11 -3.40
N GLN A 97 -6.96 6.34 -3.16
CA GLN A 97 -6.67 7.31 -4.22
C GLN A 97 -5.59 6.83 -5.19
N GLU A 98 -4.55 6.13 -4.70
CA GLU A 98 -3.53 5.52 -5.58
C GLU A 98 -4.11 4.43 -6.48
N SER A 99 -5.13 3.70 -6.03
CA SER A 99 -5.78 2.66 -6.82
C SER A 99 -6.79 3.19 -7.82
N GLU A 100 -7.33 4.39 -7.60
CA GLU A 100 -8.24 5.08 -8.52
C GLU A 100 -7.50 5.92 -9.57
N ASP A 101 -6.19 6.15 -9.42
CA ASP A 101 -5.37 6.85 -10.40
C ASP A 101 -5.09 5.93 -11.61
N GLU A 102 -5.85 6.11 -12.70
CA GLU A 102 -5.75 5.30 -13.94
C GLU A 102 -4.35 5.26 -14.54
N ARG A 103 -3.52 6.28 -14.27
CA ARG A 103 -2.12 6.32 -14.71
C ARG A 103 -1.25 5.32 -13.95
N ARG A 104 -1.76 4.77 -12.84
CA ARG A 104 -1.06 3.82 -12.00
C ARG A 104 -1.74 2.47 -12.08
N ARG A 105 -0.95 1.44 -12.28
CA ARG A 105 -1.45 0.06 -12.35
C ARG A 105 -1.54 -0.58 -10.97
N PHE A 106 -2.00 0.17 -9.96
CA PHE A 106 -2.20 -0.36 -8.63
C PHE A 106 -3.65 -0.84 -8.48
N ASP A 107 -3.81 -2.14 -8.27
CA ASP A 107 -5.13 -2.77 -8.21
C ASP A 107 -5.83 -2.42 -6.89
N LEU A 108 -7.06 -1.90 -6.98
CA LEU A 108 -7.89 -1.58 -5.81
C LEU A 108 -8.07 -2.78 -4.87
N ARG A 109 -8.17 -4.00 -5.40
CA ARG A 109 -8.30 -5.22 -4.59
C ARG A 109 -7.07 -5.46 -3.71
N VAL A 110 -5.87 -5.19 -4.23
CA VAL A 110 -4.64 -5.24 -3.43
C VAL A 110 -4.65 -4.13 -2.38
N GLY A 111 -5.09 -2.94 -2.75
CA GLY A 111 -5.26 -1.81 -1.84
C GLY A 111 -6.20 -2.15 -0.68
N LEU A 112 -7.37 -2.69 -0.97
CA LEU A 112 -8.34 -3.10 0.04
C LEU A 112 -7.81 -4.20 0.97
N GLU A 113 -7.03 -5.15 0.45
CA GLU A 113 -6.38 -6.18 1.28
C GLU A 113 -5.29 -5.58 2.18
N VAL A 114 -4.53 -4.56 1.70
CA VAL A 114 -3.60 -3.79 2.55
C VAL A 114 -4.36 -3.10 3.67
N LEU A 115 -5.48 -2.44 3.35
CA LEU A 115 -6.28 -1.71 4.35
C LEU A 115 -6.98 -2.65 5.34
N ARG A 116 -7.45 -3.80 4.90
CA ARG A 116 -8.02 -4.83 5.76
C ARG A 116 -7.01 -5.27 6.82
N ARG A 117 -5.81 -5.64 6.42
CA ARG A 117 -4.76 -6.09 7.36
C ARG A 117 -4.27 -4.98 8.27
N GLU A 118 -4.23 -3.74 7.79
CA GLU A 118 -3.93 -2.58 8.61
C GLU A 118 -4.99 -2.40 9.71
N ALA A 119 -6.28 -2.45 9.35
CA ALA A 119 -7.37 -2.30 10.30
C ALA A 119 -7.39 -3.43 11.34
N GLU A 120 -7.18 -4.68 10.92
CA GLU A 120 -7.01 -5.82 11.84
C GLU A 120 -5.86 -5.57 12.83
N TYR A 121 -4.70 -5.11 12.32
CA TYR A 121 -3.54 -4.82 13.17
C TYR A 121 -3.82 -3.65 14.13
N ARG A 122 -4.55 -2.62 13.69
CA ARG A 122 -4.97 -1.52 14.58
C ARG A 122 -5.90 -1.99 15.70
N ALA A 123 -6.77 -2.96 15.42
CA ALA A 123 -7.64 -3.55 16.44
C ALA A 123 -6.88 -4.29 17.56
N GLU A 124 -5.65 -4.74 17.27
CA GLU A 124 -4.76 -5.40 18.23
C GLU A 124 -3.89 -4.43 19.04
N SER A 125 -4.11 -3.13 18.92
CA SER A 125 -3.32 -2.09 19.60
C SER A 125 -1.82 -2.16 19.26
N PRO A 126 -1.45 -1.91 18.00
CA PRO A 126 -0.09 -2.07 17.48
C PRO A 126 0.90 -1.13 18.14
N THR A 127 2.17 -1.52 18.13
CA THR A 127 3.26 -0.57 18.41
C THR A 127 3.40 0.43 17.27
N ARG A 128 3.79 1.68 17.57
CA ARG A 128 4.03 2.71 16.55
C ARG A 128 5.10 2.28 15.54
N GLN A 129 6.13 1.58 16.00
CA GLN A 129 7.17 1.00 15.16
C GLN A 129 6.60 0.02 14.14
N GLY A 130 5.76 -0.91 14.60
CA GLY A 130 5.13 -1.91 13.75
C GLY A 130 4.15 -1.28 12.75
N LEU A 131 3.35 -0.31 13.20
CA LEU A 131 2.41 0.41 12.33
C LEU A 131 3.16 1.19 11.23
N PHE A 132 4.21 1.95 11.59
CA PHE A 132 5.04 2.66 10.62
C PHE A 132 5.65 1.71 9.59
N LEU A 133 6.24 0.61 10.07
CA LEU A 133 6.91 -0.35 9.16
C LEU A 133 5.92 -1.05 8.24
N TYR A 134 4.74 -1.41 8.73
CA TYR A 134 3.69 -1.96 7.88
C TYR A 134 3.29 -0.99 6.77
N GLN A 135 2.97 0.25 7.12
CA GLN A 135 2.57 1.28 6.15
C GLN A 135 3.71 1.59 5.17
N PHE A 136 4.93 1.75 5.66
CA PHE A 136 6.09 2.02 4.80
C PHE A 136 6.41 0.84 3.87
N GLU A 137 6.38 -0.40 4.38
CA GLU A 137 6.55 -1.59 3.55
C GLU A 137 5.45 -1.70 2.49
N ALA A 138 4.21 -1.31 2.81
CA ALA A 138 3.11 -1.25 1.83
C ALA A 138 3.41 -0.28 0.69
N LEU A 139 3.97 0.90 0.99
CA LEU A 139 4.42 1.85 -0.04
C LEU A 139 5.50 1.23 -0.93
N CYS A 140 6.51 0.59 -0.33
CA CYS A 140 7.65 0.01 -1.05
C CYS A 140 7.23 -1.15 -1.95
N ARG A 141 6.52 -2.15 -1.40
CA ARG A 141 6.16 -3.37 -2.13
C ARG A 141 5.18 -3.14 -3.26
N ASN A 142 4.29 -2.18 -3.09
CA ASN A 142 3.28 -1.83 -4.08
C ASN A 142 3.70 -0.66 -4.99
N ARG A 143 4.94 -0.16 -4.85
CA ARG A 143 5.50 0.94 -5.65
C ARG A 143 4.61 2.19 -5.67
N LEU A 144 4.02 2.50 -4.51
CA LEU A 144 3.19 3.68 -4.34
C LEU A 144 4.06 4.95 -4.26
N ARG A 145 3.47 6.13 -4.42
CA ARG A 145 4.19 7.41 -4.34
C ARG A 145 4.72 7.68 -2.94
N TYR A 146 6.03 7.61 -2.76
CA TYR A 146 6.67 7.81 -1.46
C TYR A 146 6.37 9.18 -0.85
N ASP A 147 6.45 10.25 -1.63
CA ASP A 147 6.28 11.61 -1.13
C ASP A 147 4.90 11.83 -0.53
N ARG A 148 3.84 11.50 -1.27
CA ARG A 148 2.45 11.59 -0.78
C ARG A 148 2.13 10.55 0.28
N GLY A 149 2.64 9.33 0.10
CA GLY A 149 2.40 8.23 1.04
C GLY A 149 3.02 8.52 2.41
N LEU A 150 4.28 8.96 2.47
CA LEU A 150 4.92 9.30 3.74
C LEU A 150 4.30 10.56 4.39
N GLU A 151 3.78 11.52 3.61
CA GLU A 151 3.02 12.62 4.19
C GLU A 151 1.70 12.13 4.79
N ALA A 152 1.01 11.20 4.12
CA ALA A 152 -0.21 10.58 4.66
C ALA A 152 0.09 9.79 5.94
N VAL A 153 1.19 9.02 5.97
CA VAL A 153 1.66 8.32 7.17
C VAL A 153 2.00 9.28 8.30
N ALA A 154 2.70 10.39 8.01
CA ALA A 154 3.06 11.39 9.03
C ALA A 154 1.85 12.09 9.67
N ARG A 155 0.72 12.13 8.95
CA ARG A 155 -0.54 12.73 9.44
C ARG A 155 -1.46 11.70 10.11
N ASP A 156 -1.05 10.44 10.21
CA ASP A 156 -1.86 9.39 10.81
C ASP A 156 -2.00 9.61 12.32
N PRO A 157 -3.22 9.54 12.89
CA PRO A 157 -3.47 9.76 14.31
C PRO A 157 -2.82 8.73 15.24
N GLY A 158 -2.29 7.64 14.71
CA GLY A 158 -1.50 6.66 15.46
C GLY A 158 -0.11 7.16 15.89
N PHE A 159 0.35 8.29 15.31
CA PHE A 159 1.67 8.87 15.59
C PHE A 159 1.55 10.18 16.36
N ASP A 160 2.44 10.37 17.34
CA ASP A 160 2.63 11.65 18.01
C ASP A 160 3.49 12.62 17.16
N ALA A 161 3.62 13.84 17.63
CA ALA A 161 4.39 14.88 16.94
C ALA A 161 5.85 14.44 16.64
N THR A 162 6.49 13.74 17.58
CA THR A 162 7.88 13.26 17.41
C THR A 162 7.98 12.24 16.28
N TRP A 163 7.06 11.30 16.20
CA TRP A 163 6.97 10.33 15.11
C TRP A 163 6.66 11.02 13.78
N SER A 164 5.70 11.93 13.76
CA SER A 164 5.31 12.69 12.56
C SER A 164 6.49 13.46 11.98
N ASP A 165 7.28 14.15 12.81
CA ASP A 165 8.45 14.91 12.38
C ASP A 165 9.58 14.00 11.88
N TRP A 166 9.76 12.85 12.53
CA TRP A 166 10.71 11.85 12.07
C TRP A 166 10.28 11.25 10.72
N ILE A 167 9.01 10.91 10.52
CA ILE A 167 8.49 10.39 9.25
C ILE A 167 8.68 11.42 8.12
N ARG A 168 8.45 12.71 8.39
CA ARG A 168 8.77 13.79 7.43
C ARG A 168 10.25 13.90 7.13
N THR A 169 11.11 13.58 8.09
CA THR A 169 12.56 13.51 7.87
C THR A 169 12.92 12.32 7.00
N VAL A 170 12.34 11.14 7.24
CA VAL A 170 12.47 9.97 6.36
C VAL A 170 12.05 10.33 4.94
N ARG A 171 10.89 10.99 4.76
CA ARG A 171 10.38 11.43 3.45
C ARG A 171 11.40 12.29 2.68
N ARG A 172 12.10 13.21 3.37
CA ARG A 172 13.12 14.07 2.74
C ARG A 172 14.41 13.35 2.40
N GLN A 173 14.74 12.28 3.14
CA GLN A 173 16.02 11.60 3.06
C GLN A 173 15.97 10.28 2.29
N ILE A 174 14.78 9.74 2.00
CA ILE A 174 14.61 8.49 1.28
C ILE A 174 15.26 8.58 -0.11
N GLY A 175 16.04 7.55 -0.46
CA GLY A 175 16.84 7.56 -1.68
C GLY A 175 18.24 8.20 -1.55
N MET A 176 18.50 8.98 -0.51
CA MET A 176 19.82 9.53 -0.17
C MET A 176 20.47 8.80 1.00
N VAL A 177 19.67 8.34 1.94
CA VAL A 177 20.12 7.64 3.15
C VAL A 177 19.39 6.30 3.24
N ASP A 178 20.12 5.27 3.67
CA ASP A 178 19.53 3.96 3.92
C ASP A 178 18.54 4.04 5.09
N LEU A 179 17.35 3.46 4.93
CA LEU A 179 16.35 3.36 6.00
C LEU A 179 16.92 2.67 7.25
N ALA A 180 17.78 1.67 7.06
CA ALA A 180 18.47 1.01 8.17
C ALA A 180 19.31 1.99 9.00
N ASP A 181 19.97 2.95 8.37
CA ASP A 181 20.73 3.98 9.06
C ASP A 181 19.82 4.92 9.84
N LEU A 182 18.68 5.33 9.27
CA LEU A 182 17.70 6.18 9.95
C LEU A 182 17.09 5.50 11.18
N ILE A 183 16.74 4.23 11.09
CA ILE A 183 16.25 3.44 12.24
C ILE A 183 17.35 3.27 13.28
N TYR A 184 18.58 2.92 12.86
CA TYR A 184 19.70 2.69 13.77
C TYR A 184 20.01 3.90 14.63
N VAL A 185 20.13 5.08 14.03
CA VAL A 185 20.47 6.33 14.72
C VAL A 185 19.39 6.74 15.74
N HIS A 186 18.11 6.45 15.48
CA HIS A 186 17.00 6.73 16.40
C HIS A 186 16.64 5.55 17.31
N SER A 187 17.58 4.62 17.53
CA SER A 187 17.37 3.45 18.41
C SER A 187 18.05 3.60 19.76
N ALA A 188 17.47 2.93 20.78
CA ALA A 188 18.08 2.81 22.10
C ALA A 188 19.48 2.15 22.05
N TYR A 189 19.70 1.26 21.06
CA TYR A 189 20.99 0.61 20.88
C TYR A 189 22.09 1.61 20.49
N TYR A 190 21.79 2.54 19.59
CA TYR A 190 22.74 3.58 19.21
C TYR A 190 23.08 4.50 20.39
N GLN A 191 22.09 4.91 21.19
CA GLN A 191 22.31 5.75 22.36
C GLN A 191 23.21 5.08 23.38
N LYS A 192 23.00 3.78 23.64
CA LYS A 192 23.84 3.00 24.56
C LYS A 192 25.30 2.97 24.11
N LEU A 193 25.56 2.64 22.83
CA LEU A 193 26.91 2.60 22.28
C LEU A 193 27.58 3.98 22.27
N SER A 194 26.83 5.03 21.96
CA SER A 194 27.34 6.41 21.95
C SER A 194 27.68 6.88 23.36
N GLY A 195 26.89 6.53 24.37
CA GLY A 195 27.17 6.82 25.77
C GLY A 195 28.41 6.08 26.31
N GLU A 196 28.60 4.82 25.93
CA GLU A 196 29.80 4.05 26.30
C GLU A 196 31.07 4.62 25.65
N ARG A 197 31.02 5.02 24.38
CA ARG A 197 32.14 5.69 23.68
C ARG A 197 32.46 7.02 24.28
N GLY A 198 31.48 7.83 24.67
CA GLY A 198 31.71 9.12 25.37
C GLY A 198 32.38 8.93 26.71
N ARG A 199 32.07 7.86 27.46
CA ARG A 199 32.76 7.56 28.75
C ARG A 199 34.16 6.99 28.54
N ALA A 200 34.39 6.15 27.52
CA ALA A 200 35.69 5.60 27.19
C ALA A 200 36.65 6.68 26.66
N GLY A 201 36.14 7.64 25.86
CA GLY A 201 36.95 8.79 25.37
C GLY A 201 37.36 9.80 26.45
N ALA A 202 36.62 9.86 27.54
CA ALA A 202 36.94 10.74 28.66
C ALA A 202 38.09 10.20 29.56
N SER A 203 38.46 8.92 29.40
CA SER A 203 39.51 8.26 30.17
C SER A 203 40.83 8.03 29.40
N SER A 204 40.94 8.51 28.15
CA SER A 204 42.17 8.38 27.35
C SER A 204 42.98 9.70 27.40
N PRO A 205 44.33 9.65 27.58
CA PRO A 205 45.15 10.84 27.53
C PRO A 205 45.16 11.45 26.12
N PRO A 206 45.44 12.77 25.98
CA PRO A 206 45.40 13.47 24.71
C PRO A 206 46.43 12.86 23.74
N VAL A 207 45.97 12.28 22.66
CA VAL A 207 46.83 11.83 21.56
C VAL A 207 47.30 13.05 20.77
N SER A 208 48.62 13.05 20.46
CA SER A 208 49.36 14.09 19.77
C SER A 208 48.74 14.55 18.44
N PRO A 209 49.01 15.83 18.01
CA PRO A 209 48.28 16.48 16.90
C PRO A 209 48.76 16.11 15.49
N ASP A 210 49.47 14.99 15.28
CA ASP A 210 50.14 14.63 14.01
C ASP A 210 49.65 13.35 13.33
N GLU A 211 48.34 13.09 13.30
CA GLU A 211 47.83 12.07 12.37
C GLU A 211 47.01 12.74 11.24
N PRO A 212 47.21 12.34 9.96
CA PRO A 212 46.53 12.97 8.83
C PRO A 212 45.03 12.68 8.93
N LYS A 213 44.23 13.74 9.02
CA LYS A 213 42.77 13.68 8.88
C LYS A 213 42.46 13.15 7.49
N ASP A 214 42.09 11.89 7.41
CA ASP A 214 41.44 11.31 6.22
C ASP A 214 40.09 11.99 6.01
N SER A 215 40.09 13.00 5.14
CA SER A 215 39.00 13.97 4.91
C SER A 215 37.91 13.41 3.97
N GLY A 216 37.82 12.08 3.82
CA GLY A 216 36.90 11.43 2.86
C GLY A 216 35.71 10.67 3.46
N ALA A 217 35.61 10.53 4.81
CA ALA A 217 34.62 9.62 5.42
C ALA A 217 33.53 10.31 6.28
N GLU A 218 33.47 11.64 6.31
CA GLU A 218 32.56 12.39 7.22
C GLU A 218 31.15 12.67 6.63
N ASP A 219 30.84 12.31 5.39
CA ASP A 219 29.57 12.64 4.74
C ASP A 219 28.44 11.60 4.92
N GLY A 220 28.61 10.67 5.83
CA GLY A 220 27.63 9.61 6.11
C GLY A 220 26.92 9.77 7.46
N PRO A 221 26.71 8.66 8.16
CA PRO A 221 25.87 8.56 9.37
C PRO A 221 26.24 9.48 10.52
N ALA A 222 27.49 10.01 10.58
CA ALA A 222 27.94 10.89 11.65
C ALA A 222 27.27 12.27 11.64
N ARG A 223 26.92 12.82 10.47
CA ARG A 223 26.19 14.08 10.33
C ARG A 223 24.77 13.95 10.83
N TYR A 224 24.07 12.88 10.42
CA TYR A 224 22.70 12.57 10.85
C TYR A 224 22.63 12.24 12.35
N ALA A 225 23.67 11.62 12.89
CA ALA A 225 23.78 11.33 14.31
C ALA A 225 23.88 12.59 15.18
N ARG A 226 24.38 13.70 14.65
CA ARG A 226 24.41 15.01 15.36
C ARG A 226 23.04 15.68 15.34
N GLU A 227 22.29 15.58 14.24
CA GLU A 227 20.93 16.12 14.10
C GLU A 227 19.90 15.26 14.86
N ALA A 228 20.14 13.97 15.00
CA ALA A 228 19.31 13.00 15.71
C ALA A 228 19.43 13.02 17.24
N ARG A 229 20.16 13.96 17.82
CA ARG A 229 20.33 14.08 19.28
C ARG A 229 19.05 14.55 19.96
N GLY A 230 18.08 13.65 20.18
CA GLY A 230 16.91 14.10 20.92
C GLY A 230 15.93 13.01 21.34
N PHE A 231 15.63 12.02 20.50
CA PHE A 231 14.57 11.09 20.83
C PHE A 231 14.83 9.67 20.32
N VAL A 232 14.38 8.69 21.11
CA VAL A 232 14.44 7.28 20.79
C VAL A 232 13.07 6.86 20.31
N LEU A 233 13.02 6.35 19.08
CA LEU A 233 11.78 5.83 18.46
C LEU A 233 11.78 4.30 18.39
N PHE A 234 12.95 3.69 18.28
CA PHE A 234 13.12 2.24 18.14
C PHE A 234 13.85 1.64 19.34
N GLY A 235 13.50 0.43 19.69
CA GLY A 235 14.13 -0.29 20.78
C GLY A 235 15.56 -0.77 20.49
N GLU A 236 16.16 -1.46 21.44
CA GLU A 236 17.53 -1.98 21.31
C GLU A 236 17.59 -3.09 20.24
N ARG A 237 16.57 -3.94 20.15
CA ARG A 237 16.51 -5.05 19.20
C ARG A 237 16.38 -4.55 17.76
N GLU A 238 15.49 -3.62 17.52
CA GLU A 238 15.28 -2.99 16.21
C GLU A 238 16.56 -2.28 15.75
N GLY A 239 17.26 -1.60 16.66
CA GLY A 239 18.54 -0.95 16.37
C GLY A 239 19.64 -1.94 15.97
N ARG A 240 19.72 -3.11 16.62
CA ARG A 240 20.67 -4.18 16.23
C ARG A 240 20.33 -4.77 14.87
N ILE A 241 19.04 -5.00 14.61
CA ILE A 241 18.56 -5.49 13.30
C ILE A 241 18.91 -4.48 12.21
N ALA A 242 18.64 -3.21 12.45
CA ALA A 242 18.94 -2.15 11.51
C ALA A 242 20.45 -2.08 11.21
N LEU A 243 21.30 -2.10 12.24
CA LEU A 243 22.76 -2.11 12.07
C LEU A 243 23.24 -3.31 11.21
N ALA A 244 22.68 -4.51 11.45
CA ALA A 244 23.07 -5.72 10.72
C ALA A 244 22.60 -5.72 9.25
N ASN A 245 21.61 -4.90 8.90
CA ASN A 245 21.03 -4.82 7.55
C ASN A 245 21.42 -3.55 6.78
N ARG A 246 22.34 -2.75 7.30
CA ARG A 246 22.87 -1.57 6.59
C ARG A 246 23.50 -1.96 5.26
N ARG A 247 23.26 -1.18 4.22
CA ARG A 247 23.79 -1.38 2.86
C ARG A 247 23.39 -2.74 2.23
N LYS A 248 22.35 -3.38 2.75
CA LYS A 248 21.75 -4.57 2.16
C LYS A 248 20.44 -4.21 1.48
N ASP A 249 19.88 -5.17 0.72
CA ASP A 249 18.54 -5.00 0.17
C ASP A 249 17.53 -4.69 1.29
N PRO A 250 16.74 -3.62 1.18
CA PRO A 250 15.71 -3.24 2.16
C PRO A 250 14.74 -4.37 2.52
N LEU A 251 14.53 -5.33 1.62
CA LEU A 251 13.68 -6.49 1.87
C LEU A 251 14.16 -7.36 3.04
N PHE A 252 15.48 -7.46 3.26
CA PHE A 252 16.03 -8.18 4.41
C PHE A 252 15.75 -7.46 5.73
N LEU A 253 15.81 -6.13 5.70
CA LEU A 253 15.46 -5.29 6.85
C LEU A 253 14.00 -5.50 7.22
N PHE A 254 13.06 -5.37 6.25
CA PHE A 254 11.63 -5.59 6.48
C PHE A 254 11.36 -7.00 7.02
N SER A 255 11.92 -8.04 6.40
CA SER A 255 11.71 -9.42 6.84
C SER A 255 12.19 -9.67 8.28
N SER A 256 13.28 -9.02 8.68
CA SER A 256 13.83 -9.14 10.04
C SER A 256 12.98 -8.36 11.06
N LEU A 257 12.56 -7.13 10.72
CA LEU A 257 11.73 -6.29 11.56
C LEU A 257 10.30 -6.84 11.67
N HIS A 258 9.76 -7.40 10.60
CA HIS A 258 8.46 -8.09 10.61
C HIS A 258 8.44 -9.21 11.66
N ARG A 259 9.44 -10.08 11.68
CA ARG A 259 9.56 -11.16 12.69
C ARG A 259 9.71 -10.63 14.12
N GLN A 260 10.37 -9.48 14.29
CA GLN A 260 10.60 -8.88 15.60
C GLN A 260 9.38 -8.16 16.15
N LEU A 261 8.65 -7.43 15.31
CA LEU A 261 7.54 -6.55 15.70
C LEU A 261 6.16 -7.18 15.50
N GLY A 262 6.08 -8.30 14.74
CA GLY A 262 4.85 -9.06 14.54
C GLY A 262 3.77 -8.31 13.73
N TYR A 263 4.14 -7.31 12.92
CA TYR A 263 3.14 -6.68 12.07
C TYR A 263 2.72 -7.62 10.91
N PRO A 264 1.52 -7.49 10.34
CA PRO A 264 1.03 -8.42 9.32
C PRO A 264 1.84 -8.36 8.03
N GLU A 265 1.89 -9.46 7.28
CA GLU A 265 2.53 -9.49 5.97
C GLU A 265 1.80 -8.54 5.00
N VAL A 266 2.58 -7.75 4.25
CA VAL A 266 2.02 -6.80 3.28
C VAL A 266 1.61 -7.51 1.99
N PRO A 267 0.35 -7.36 1.55
CA PRO A 267 -0.12 -7.86 0.26
C PRO A 267 0.67 -7.27 -0.92
N ARG A 268 0.87 -8.07 -1.95
CA ARG A 268 1.56 -7.69 -3.19
C ARG A 268 0.68 -7.98 -4.39
N PRO A 269 0.83 -7.22 -5.49
CA PRO A 269 0.26 -7.64 -6.76
C PRO A 269 0.82 -9.02 -7.14
N GLN A 270 -0.06 -9.96 -7.41
CA GLN A 270 0.37 -11.27 -7.92
C GLN A 270 0.72 -11.12 -9.39
N VAL A 271 2.00 -10.89 -9.69
CA VAL A 271 2.52 -10.75 -11.06
C VAL A 271 2.40 -12.08 -11.84
N VAL A 272 2.31 -13.19 -11.13
CA VAL A 272 2.44 -14.54 -11.72
C VAL A 272 1.16 -15.01 -12.42
N GLU A 273 -0.01 -14.61 -12.00
CA GLU A 273 -1.28 -15.11 -12.57
C GLU A 273 -1.69 -14.45 -13.89
N VAL A 274 -1.28 -13.18 -14.11
CA VAL A 274 -1.66 -12.46 -15.33
C VAL A 274 -0.87 -12.97 -16.54
N GLU A 275 0.42 -13.25 -16.42
CA GLU A 275 1.21 -13.82 -17.51
C GLU A 275 0.84 -15.28 -17.79
N GLN A 276 0.59 -16.08 -16.76
CA GLN A 276 0.16 -17.48 -16.93
C GLN A 276 -1.27 -17.61 -17.45
N ALA A 277 -2.16 -16.66 -17.15
CA ALA A 277 -3.52 -16.63 -17.70
C ALA A 277 -3.59 -16.00 -19.10
N LEU A 278 -2.68 -15.07 -19.44
CA LEU A 278 -2.61 -14.45 -20.77
C LEU A 278 -2.06 -15.40 -21.83
N LEU A 279 -1.08 -16.24 -21.51
CA LEU A 279 -0.49 -17.19 -22.45
C LEU A 279 -1.52 -18.15 -23.07
N PRO A 280 -2.41 -18.83 -22.29
CA PRO A 280 -3.45 -19.67 -22.85
C PRO A 280 -4.51 -18.90 -23.67
N GLN A 281 -4.82 -17.66 -23.29
CA GLN A 281 -5.77 -16.82 -24.03
C GLN A 281 -5.17 -16.35 -25.35
N LEU A 282 -3.89 -15.96 -25.37
CA LEU A 282 -3.16 -15.60 -26.59
C LEU A 282 -3.02 -16.83 -27.50
N ALA A 283 -2.69 -18.00 -26.97
CA ALA A 283 -2.63 -19.24 -27.74
C ALA A 283 -3.96 -19.55 -28.42
N ARG A 284 -5.08 -19.51 -27.68
CA ARG A 284 -6.44 -19.72 -28.25
C ARG A 284 -6.79 -18.66 -29.31
N ARG A 285 -6.37 -17.42 -29.12
CA ARG A 285 -6.61 -16.34 -30.10
C ARG A 285 -5.77 -16.52 -31.35
N MET A 286 -4.54 -17.00 -31.21
CA MET A 286 -3.68 -17.37 -32.36
C MET A 286 -4.28 -18.54 -33.12
N GLU A 287 -4.71 -19.62 -32.46
CA GLU A 287 -5.40 -20.74 -33.10
C GLU A 287 -6.65 -20.32 -33.86
N GLN A 288 -7.45 -19.40 -33.28
CA GLN A 288 -8.64 -18.85 -33.98
C GLN A 288 -8.27 -18.02 -35.20
N LEU A 289 -7.18 -17.25 -35.13
CA LEU A 289 -6.71 -16.45 -36.27
C LEU A 289 -6.12 -17.35 -37.36
N GLU A 290 -5.35 -18.37 -37.01
CA GLU A 290 -4.83 -19.36 -37.95
C GLU A 290 -5.95 -20.16 -38.65
N ALA A 291 -6.99 -20.55 -37.91
CA ALA A 291 -8.19 -21.22 -38.50
C ALA A 291 -8.90 -20.27 -39.47
N ARG A 292 -9.05 -18.98 -39.14
CA ARG A 292 -9.65 -17.99 -40.06
C ARG A 292 -8.78 -17.72 -41.28
N LEU A 293 -7.49 -17.63 -41.11
CA LEU A 293 -6.54 -17.47 -42.23
C LEU A 293 -6.62 -18.67 -43.18
N LYS A 294 -6.67 -19.88 -42.65
CA LYS A 294 -6.80 -21.09 -43.45
C LYS A 294 -8.10 -21.16 -44.26
N LEU A 295 -9.22 -20.73 -43.65
CA LEU A 295 -10.49 -20.60 -44.36
C LEU A 295 -10.42 -19.55 -45.50
N VAL A 296 -9.82 -18.40 -45.24
CA VAL A 296 -9.65 -17.36 -46.28
C VAL A 296 -8.71 -17.82 -47.37
N GLU A 297 -7.63 -18.56 -47.06
CA GLU A 297 -6.74 -19.15 -48.04
C GLU A 297 -7.43 -20.24 -48.89
N GLU A 298 -8.29 -21.08 -48.30
CA GLU A 298 -9.09 -22.05 -48.98
C GLU A 298 -10.14 -21.39 -49.93
N GLU A 299 -10.76 -20.30 -49.48
CA GLU A 299 -11.64 -19.47 -50.33
C GLU A 299 -10.87 -18.80 -51.49
N GLN A 300 -9.63 -18.37 -51.34
CA GLN A 300 -8.84 -17.79 -52.41
C GLN A 300 -8.25 -18.82 -53.37
N ARG A 301 -7.98 -20.04 -52.94
CA ARG A 301 -7.41 -21.13 -53.78
C ARG A 301 -8.44 -21.91 -54.62
N GLY A 302 -9.67 -21.86 -54.27
CA GLY A 302 -10.70 -22.47 -55.05
C GLY A 302 -12.02 -22.26 -54.33
N GLY A 303 -12.82 -21.37 -54.86
CA GLY A 303 -14.10 -21.04 -54.25
C GLY A 303 -14.85 -22.28 -53.82
N ILE A 304 -15.46 -22.25 -52.66
CA ILE A 304 -16.36 -23.31 -52.16
C ILE A 304 -17.37 -23.55 -53.29
N ASP A 305 -17.32 -24.72 -53.91
CA ASP A 305 -18.23 -25.07 -54.99
C ASP A 305 -19.63 -25.30 -54.40
N LEU A 306 -20.37 -24.22 -54.29
CA LEU A 306 -21.74 -24.17 -53.81
C LEU A 306 -22.69 -24.94 -54.70
N THR A 307 -22.28 -25.31 -55.92
CA THR A 307 -23.10 -26.11 -56.82
C THR A 307 -23.42 -27.49 -56.32
N ARG A 308 -22.57 -28.08 -55.43
CA ARG A 308 -22.82 -29.36 -54.77
C ARG A 308 -23.97 -29.32 -53.73
N PHE A 309 -24.27 -28.15 -53.19
CA PHE A 309 -25.35 -27.98 -52.23
C PHE A 309 -26.70 -27.68 -52.87
N TYR A 310 -26.73 -27.36 -54.19
CA TYR A 310 -27.96 -27.07 -54.91
C TYR A 310 -28.37 -28.14 -55.91
N GLN A 311 -27.77 -29.34 -55.85
CA GLN A 311 -28.31 -30.48 -56.61
C GLN A 311 -29.60 -30.91 -55.94
N ARG A 312 -30.72 -30.57 -56.55
CA ARG A 312 -32.02 -31.12 -56.19
C ARG A 312 -31.98 -32.65 -56.44
N PRO A 313 -32.53 -33.49 -55.55
CA PRO A 313 -32.70 -34.88 -55.85
C PRO A 313 -33.67 -35.00 -57.07
N ASP A 314 -33.24 -35.73 -58.07
CA ASP A 314 -33.98 -35.95 -59.30
C ASP A 314 -35.44 -36.50 -58.96
N GLN A 315 -36.42 -35.76 -59.43
CA GLN A 315 -37.79 -36.25 -59.46
C GLN A 315 -37.82 -37.39 -60.44
N GLU A 316 -37.92 -38.63 -59.97
CA GLU A 316 -38.38 -39.77 -60.76
C GLU A 316 -39.79 -39.48 -61.22
N LEU A 317 -39.93 -39.29 -62.53
CA LEU A 317 -41.25 -39.26 -63.17
C LEU A 317 -41.86 -40.69 -63.14
N PRO A 318 -43.12 -40.86 -62.79
CA PRO A 318 -43.79 -42.17 -62.82
C PRO A 318 -43.96 -42.63 -64.26
N PRO A 319 -43.86 -43.95 -64.56
CA PRO A 319 -44.08 -44.50 -65.91
C PRO A 319 -45.51 -44.32 -66.32
N SER A 320 -45.73 -43.76 -67.50
CA SER A 320 -47.03 -43.72 -68.19
C SER A 320 -47.50 -45.13 -68.53
N SER A 321 -48.67 -45.46 -68.07
CA SER A 321 -49.42 -46.68 -68.44
C SER A 321 -49.94 -46.63 -69.88
N GLU A 322 -49.65 -47.64 -70.65
CA GLU A 322 -50.57 -48.27 -71.58
C GLU A 322 -50.89 -49.64 -71.14
#